data_e804b115fc4e97cf43d0598d26bf6ff0
#
_entry.id   e804b115fc4e97cf43d0598d26bf6ff0
#
_cell.length_a   1.000
_cell.length_b   1.000
_cell.length_c   1.000
_cell.angle_alpha   90.00
_cell.angle_beta   90.00
_cell.angle_gamma   90.00
#
_symmetry.space_group_name_H-M   'P 1'
#
loop_
_entity.id
_entity.type
_entity.pdbx_description
1 polymer ?
#
loop_
_entity_poly.entity_id
_entity_poly.type
_entity_poly.pdbx_seq_one_letter_code
_entity_poly.pdbx_strand_id
1 'polypeptide(L)'
;MEQNQPQFANDAERMAADIEQIHKLASQLLPFYSFITENNTLEEPLINAQLQMLIGVLHELHPADVALVLESLPPKERVLVWKLAIPEEDGDVLLEVSDAVRESLIESMDTQELVAAMEDMDADDLADLVEDLPDNVVQEVLKDLDEEERAQVQAALSYEDDQVGAIMNFDIVSIRADVTCEVVLRYLRRFDSLPDHTDKIFVVDDHDILQGVLPIRKLLVADPEDLVENIMAREVVKFRPSDDVVEAATAFERYDLITAPVVDENKKLIARLTVDEMVDVIREETEADMLNMAGLSDEEDLFAPVWDSVKNRWVWLAVNLVCLLYTSPSPRD
;
A
#
# COMPACT_ATOMS: atom_id res chain seq x y z
N MET A 1 -3.22 17.86 -37.95
CA MET A 1 -4.06 17.06 -37.06
C MET A 1 -3.11 16.19 -36.29
N GLU A 2 -2.46 16.73 -35.26
CA GLU A 2 -1.71 15.95 -34.29
C GLU A 2 -2.75 15.30 -33.35
N GLN A 3 -2.72 13.99 -33.36
CA GLN A 3 -3.57 13.18 -32.49
C GLN A 3 -3.13 13.43 -31.05
N ASN A 4 -4.05 13.97 -30.26
CA ASN A 4 -3.97 14.00 -28.80
C ASN A 4 -4.00 12.52 -28.33
N GLN A 5 -2.84 11.88 -28.22
CA GLN A 5 -2.74 10.61 -27.48
C GLN A 5 -3.08 10.93 -26.03
N PRO A 6 -3.90 10.13 -25.35
CA PRO A 6 -4.21 10.37 -23.95
C PRO A 6 -2.90 10.37 -23.14
N GLN A 7 -2.80 11.27 -22.20
CA GLN A 7 -1.60 11.51 -21.37
C GLN A 7 -1.09 10.20 -20.74
N PHE A 8 -2.00 9.32 -20.29
CA PHE A 8 -1.71 8.00 -19.74
C PHE A 8 -0.96 7.03 -20.67
N ALA A 9 -1.21 7.07 -21.99
CA ALA A 9 -0.46 6.24 -22.93
C ALA A 9 1.01 6.69 -23.04
N ASN A 10 1.26 7.99 -22.86
CA ASN A 10 2.61 8.55 -22.88
C ASN A 10 3.36 8.24 -21.56
N ASP A 11 2.64 8.19 -20.44
CA ASP A 11 3.20 7.87 -19.13
C ASP A 11 3.59 6.38 -19.05
N ALA A 12 2.76 5.45 -19.54
CA ALA A 12 3.09 4.03 -19.61
C ALA A 12 4.30 3.75 -20.54
N GLU A 13 4.40 4.43 -21.70
CA GLU A 13 5.57 4.32 -22.58
C GLU A 13 6.83 4.89 -21.91
N ARG A 14 6.71 5.95 -21.14
CA ARG A 14 7.81 6.54 -20.37
C ARG A 14 8.27 5.58 -19.27
N MET A 15 7.35 5.04 -18.48
CA MET A 15 7.67 4.06 -17.43
C MET A 15 8.35 2.82 -18.01
N ALA A 16 7.87 2.27 -19.11
CA ALA A 16 8.52 1.14 -19.77
C ALA A 16 9.97 1.46 -20.22
N ALA A 17 10.22 2.70 -20.68
CA ALA A 17 11.56 3.15 -21.05
C ALA A 17 12.47 3.33 -19.81
N ASP A 18 11.93 3.85 -18.73
CA ASP A 18 12.65 4.01 -17.45
C ASP A 18 13.04 2.64 -16.89
N ILE A 19 12.13 1.66 -16.87
CA ILE A 19 12.40 0.27 -16.48
C ILE A 19 13.52 -0.34 -17.33
N GLU A 20 13.46 -0.21 -18.67
CA GLU A 20 14.49 -0.73 -19.56
C GLU A 20 15.86 -0.06 -19.31
N GLN A 21 15.87 1.24 -19.05
CA GLN A 21 17.07 2.00 -18.72
C GLN A 21 17.67 1.55 -17.38
N ILE A 22 16.84 1.42 -16.34
CA ILE A 22 17.25 0.98 -15.00
C ILE A 22 17.80 -0.44 -15.07
N HIS A 23 17.09 -1.38 -15.69
CA HIS A 23 17.55 -2.76 -15.88
C HIS A 23 18.92 -2.80 -16.57
N LYS A 24 19.10 -2.05 -17.64
CA LYS A 24 20.37 -1.97 -18.36
C LYS A 24 21.52 -1.42 -17.48
N LEU A 25 21.26 -0.38 -16.72
CA LEU A 25 22.26 0.21 -15.81
C LEU A 25 22.57 -0.74 -14.66
N ALA A 26 21.55 -1.34 -14.02
CA ALA A 26 21.70 -2.31 -12.95
C ALA A 26 22.53 -3.53 -13.39
N SER A 27 22.24 -4.11 -14.56
CA SER A 27 23.00 -5.23 -15.12
C SER A 27 24.48 -4.89 -15.33
N GLN A 28 24.79 -3.65 -15.72
CA GLN A 28 26.18 -3.20 -15.91
C GLN A 28 26.91 -2.91 -14.61
N LEU A 29 26.17 -2.48 -13.58
CA LEU A 29 26.71 -2.16 -12.25
C LEU A 29 26.80 -3.38 -11.32
N LEU A 30 26.01 -4.43 -11.57
CA LEU A 30 25.97 -5.64 -10.74
C LEU A 30 27.35 -6.29 -10.46
N PRO A 31 28.33 -6.36 -11.42
CA PRO A 31 29.67 -6.86 -11.13
C PRO A 31 30.45 -6.04 -10.10
N PHE A 32 30.01 -4.80 -9.84
CA PHE A 32 30.65 -3.87 -8.92
C PHE A 32 29.87 -3.69 -7.61
N TYR A 33 28.87 -4.55 -7.36
CA TYR A 33 27.96 -4.46 -6.21
C TYR A 33 28.68 -4.28 -4.87
N SER A 34 29.69 -5.09 -4.57
CA SER A 34 30.45 -4.99 -3.32
C SER A 34 31.21 -3.68 -3.15
N PHE A 35 31.66 -3.08 -4.25
CA PHE A 35 32.33 -1.76 -4.21
C PHE A 35 31.32 -0.64 -3.99
N ILE A 36 30.13 -0.76 -4.58
CA ILE A 36 29.06 0.24 -4.45
C ILE A 36 28.55 0.29 -3.02
N THR A 37 28.32 -0.86 -2.40
CA THR A 37 27.78 -0.96 -1.03
C THR A 37 28.80 -0.60 0.05
N GLU A 38 30.11 -0.81 -0.19
CA GLU A 38 31.15 -0.52 0.81
C GLU A 38 31.69 0.92 0.76
N ASN A 39 31.74 1.57 -0.40
CA ASN A 39 32.47 2.84 -0.58
C ASN A 39 31.71 3.96 -1.32
N ASN A 40 30.54 3.75 -1.84
CA ASN A 40 29.71 4.72 -2.62
C ASN A 40 30.42 5.46 -3.78
N THR A 41 31.73 5.29 -3.99
CA THR A 41 32.49 5.93 -5.07
C THR A 41 33.48 4.94 -5.68
N LEU A 42 33.35 4.69 -6.97
CA LEU A 42 34.27 3.88 -7.76
C LEU A 42 35.36 4.78 -8.37
N GLU A 43 36.61 4.31 -8.36
CA GLU A 43 37.71 5.05 -8.98
C GLU A 43 37.58 5.14 -10.52
N GLU A 44 36.72 4.32 -11.13
CA GLU A 44 36.48 4.35 -12.58
C GLU A 44 35.41 5.39 -12.94
N PRO A 45 35.76 6.46 -13.67
CA PRO A 45 34.86 7.57 -13.96
C PRO A 45 33.58 7.16 -14.71
N LEU A 46 33.69 6.12 -15.57
CA LEU A 46 32.55 5.65 -16.35
C LEU A 46 31.51 4.94 -15.48
N ILE A 47 31.94 4.08 -14.55
CA ILE A 47 31.06 3.33 -13.66
C ILE A 47 30.40 4.28 -12.66
N ASN A 48 31.16 5.26 -12.16
CA ASN A 48 30.60 6.28 -11.29
C ASN A 48 29.56 7.15 -12.01
N ALA A 49 29.77 7.47 -13.30
CA ALA A 49 28.76 8.18 -14.09
C ALA A 49 27.48 7.37 -14.30
N GLN A 50 27.59 6.06 -14.51
CA GLN A 50 26.43 5.14 -14.62
C GLN A 50 25.69 5.01 -13.29
N LEU A 51 26.42 4.92 -12.18
CA LEU A 51 25.83 4.90 -10.83
C LEU A 51 25.06 6.17 -10.53
N GLN A 52 25.65 7.35 -10.79
CA GLN A 52 24.98 8.63 -10.60
C GLN A 52 23.75 8.79 -11.50
N MET A 53 23.81 8.23 -12.73
CA MET A 53 22.66 8.23 -13.63
C MET A 53 21.53 7.35 -13.08
N LEU A 54 21.84 6.15 -12.55
CA LEU A 54 20.86 5.27 -11.97
C LEU A 54 20.20 5.91 -10.73
N ILE A 55 21.00 6.43 -9.81
CA ILE A 55 20.52 7.16 -8.63
C ILE A 55 19.62 8.34 -9.05
N GLY A 56 20.05 9.12 -10.04
CA GLY A 56 19.28 10.28 -10.51
C GLY A 56 17.93 9.90 -11.10
N VAL A 57 17.83 8.75 -11.78
CA VAL A 57 16.53 8.27 -12.31
C VAL A 57 15.65 7.78 -11.16
N LEU A 58 16.19 6.99 -10.22
CA LEU A 58 15.42 6.47 -9.09
C LEU A 58 14.85 7.57 -8.19
N HIS A 59 15.64 8.62 -7.91
CA HIS A 59 15.21 9.74 -7.07
C HIS A 59 14.20 10.69 -7.75
N GLU A 60 13.90 10.51 -9.02
CA GLU A 60 12.82 11.23 -9.71
C GLU A 60 11.51 10.42 -9.80
N LEU A 61 11.53 9.14 -9.41
CA LEU A 61 10.36 8.26 -9.42
C LEU A 61 9.56 8.40 -8.13
N HIS A 62 8.25 8.18 -8.23
CA HIS A 62 7.37 8.02 -7.08
C HIS A 62 7.59 6.63 -6.43
N PRO A 63 7.39 6.42 -5.11
CA PRO A 63 7.50 5.11 -4.47
C PRO A 63 6.79 3.97 -5.21
N ALA A 64 5.55 4.17 -5.63
CA ALA A 64 4.80 3.21 -6.44
C ALA A 64 5.47 2.86 -7.79
N ASP A 65 6.15 3.82 -8.43
CA ASP A 65 6.91 3.57 -9.66
C ASP A 65 8.21 2.82 -9.37
N VAL A 66 8.85 3.09 -8.22
CA VAL A 66 10.02 2.32 -7.75
C VAL A 66 9.62 0.88 -7.47
N ALA A 67 8.48 0.64 -6.82
CA ALA A 67 7.93 -0.69 -6.59
C ALA A 67 7.75 -1.46 -7.92
N LEU A 68 7.12 -0.83 -8.93
CA LEU A 68 6.95 -1.43 -10.26
C LEU A 68 8.29 -1.77 -10.93
N VAL A 69 9.31 -0.93 -10.76
CA VAL A 69 10.68 -1.23 -11.23
C VAL A 69 11.22 -2.46 -10.52
N LEU A 70 11.13 -2.53 -9.19
CA LEU A 70 11.64 -3.66 -8.39
C LEU A 70 10.96 -4.97 -8.77
N GLU A 71 9.64 -4.97 -8.99
CA GLU A 71 8.88 -6.11 -9.50
C GLU A 71 9.40 -6.63 -10.85
N SER A 72 9.82 -5.74 -11.72
CA SER A 72 10.29 -6.07 -13.07
C SER A 72 11.73 -6.57 -13.15
N LEU A 73 12.49 -6.51 -12.03
CA LEU A 73 13.93 -6.82 -12.01
C LEU A 73 14.23 -8.22 -11.46
N PRO A 74 15.25 -8.91 -12.03
CA PRO A 74 15.79 -10.13 -11.41
C PRO A 74 16.31 -9.87 -9.98
N PRO A 75 16.25 -10.86 -9.04
CA PRO A 75 16.53 -10.65 -7.62
C PRO A 75 17.85 -9.94 -7.30
N LYS A 76 18.94 -10.21 -8.04
CA LYS A 76 20.25 -9.58 -7.79
C LYS A 76 20.30 -8.11 -8.20
N GLU A 77 19.60 -7.76 -9.28
CA GLU A 77 19.51 -6.40 -9.77
C GLU A 77 18.54 -5.60 -8.90
N ARG A 78 17.45 -6.23 -8.45
CA ARG A 78 16.49 -5.70 -7.50
C ARG A 78 17.18 -5.21 -6.22
N VAL A 79 17.97 -6.06 -5.57
CA VAL A 79 18.70 -5.70 -4.34
C VAL A 79 19.69 -4.56 -4.58
N LEU A 80 20.34 -4.50 -5.75
CA LEU A 80 21.22 -3.38 -6.09
C LEU A 80 20.43 -2.07 -6.23
N VAL A 81 19.30 -2.11 -6.93
CA VAL A 81 18.44 -0.93 -7.15
C VAL A 81 17.82 -0.47 -5.83
N TRP A 82 17.35 -1.40 -5.00
CA TRP A 82 16.85 -1.15 -3.66
C TRP A 82 17.85 -0.36 -2.79
N LYS A 83 19.08 -0.81 -2.71
CA LYS A 83 20.15 -0.13 -1.94
C LYS A 83 20.54 1.26 -2.49
N LEU A 84 20.04 1.67 -3.63
CA LEU A 84 20.26 2.98 -4.27
C LEU A 84 19.01 3.85 -4.29
N ALA A 85 17.87 3.33 -3.86
CA ALA A 85 16.62 4.08 -3.69
C ALA A 85 16.75 5.11 -2.54
N ILE A 86 15.72 5.90 -2.33
CA ILE A 86 15.67 6.90 -1.26
C ILE A 86 15.29 6.19 0.04
N PRO A 87 16.18 6.13 1.05
CA PRO A 87 15.90 5.39 2.28
C PRO A 87 14.68 5.90 3.06
N GLU A 88 14.37 7.19 2.94
CA GLU A 88 13.23 7.83 3.58
C GLU A 88 11.87 7.39 2.97
N GLU A 89 11.89 6.76 1.80
CA GLU A 89 10.72 6.24 1.09
C GLU A 89 10.66 4.70 1.12
N ASP A 90 11.58 4.04 1.83
CA ASP A 90 11.66 2.58 1.85
C ASP A 90 10.37 1.94 2.39
N GLY A 91 9.73 2.55 3.39
CA GLY A 91 8.46 2.09 3.95
C GLY A 91 7.35 2.08 2.90
N ASP A 92 7.14 3.21 2.22
CA ASP A 92 6.12 3.35 1.18
C ASP A 92 6.33 2.36 0.02
N VAL A 93 7.59 2.13 -0.37
CA VAL A 93 7.91 1.16 -1.43
C VAL A 93 7.64 -0.28 -0.97
N LEU A 94 7.89 -0.62 0.31
CA LEU A 94 7.60 -1.95 0.85
C LEU A 94 6.11 -2.26 0.88
N LEU A 95 5.24 -1.27 1.06
CA LEU A 95 3.79 -1.43 0.97
C LEU A 95 3.31 -1.73 -0.46
N GLU A 96 3.95 -1.12 -1.45
CA GLU A 96 3.53 -1.18 -2.85
C GLU A 96 4.02 -2.44 -3.62
N VAL A 97 5.02 -3.17 -3.09
CA VAL A 97 5.53 -4.39 -3.73
C VAL A 97 4.75 -5.63 -3.30
N SER A 98 4.74 -6.67 -4.15
CA SER A 98 4.15 -7.97 -3.81
C SER A 98 4.89 -8.65 -2.64
N ASP A 99 4.20 -9.54 -1.92
CA ASP A 99 4.72 -10.26 -0.75
C ASP A 99 6.06 -10.96 -1.04
N ALA A 100 6.16 -11.64 -2.19
CA ALA A 100 7.40 -12.32 -2.58
C ALA A 100 8.58 -11.36 -2.81
N VAL A 101 8.31 -10.15 -3.32
CA VAL A 101 9.33 -9.10 -3.49
C VAL A 101 9.65 -8.48 -2.15
N ARG A 102 8.64 -8.19 -1.34
CA ARG A 102 8.74 -7.63 0.01
C ARG A 102 9.63 -8.49 0.91
N GLU A 103 9.35 -9.80 1.01
CA GLU A 103 10.17 -10.76 1.76
C GLU A 103 11.65 -10.70 1.33
N SER A 104 11.89 -10.72 0.01
CA SER A 104 13.25 -10.63 -0.55
C SER A 104 13.97 -9.32 -0.21
N LEU A 105 13.27 -8.19 -0.14
CA LEU A 105 13.83 -6.89 0.22
C LEU A 105 14.12 -6.84 1.72
N ILE A 106 13.17 -7.24 2.57
CA ILE A 106 13.31 -7.33 4.03
C ILE A 106 14.53 -8.20 4.40
N GLU A 107 14.70 -9.36 3.76
CA GLU A 107 15.88 -10.22 3.97
C GLU A 107 17.21 -9.53 3.62
N SER A 108 17.19 -8.53 2.74
CA SER A 108 18.38 -7.78 2.32
C SER A 108 18.73 -6.60 3.21
N MET A 109 17.85 -6.21 4.13
CA MET A 109 17.97 -5.07 5.04
C MET A 109 18.55 -5.50 6.39
N ASP A 110 19.25 -4.60 7.05
CA ASP A 110 19.62 -4.81 8.45
C ASP A 110 18.55 -4.27 9.41
N THR A 111 18.65 -4.63 10.70
CA THR A 111 17.66 -4.21 11.72
C THR A 111 17.50 -2.69 11.81
N GLN A 112 18.55 -1.91 11.58
CA GLN A 112 18.48 -0.45 11.68
C GLN A 112 17.80 0.15 10.45
N GLU A 113 18.07 -0.41 9.26
CA GLU A 113 17.40 -0.03 8.02
C GLU A 113 15.89 -0.32 8.13
N LEU A 114 15.49 -1.50 8.65
CA LEU A 114 14.09 -1.87 8.84
C LEU A 114 13.37 -0.95 9.84
N VAL A 115 13.99 -0.67 10.99
CA VAL A 115 13.39 0.23 11.98
C VAL A 115 13.24 1.64 11.40
N ALA A 116 14.23 2.14 10.66
CA ALA A 116 14.15 3.46 10.04
C ALA A 116 13.06 3.56 8.96
N ALA A 117 12.84 2.48 8.19
CA ALA A 117 11.78 2.43 7.19
C ALA A 117 10.37 2.48 7.82
N MET A 118 10.22 2.08 9.09
CA MET A 118 8.93 2.04 9.81
C MET A 118 8.67 3.29 10.69
N GLU A 119 9.64 4.23 10.81
CA GLU A 119 9.63 5.30 11.83
C GLU A 119 8.46 6.29 11.64
N ASP A 120 8.06 6.57 10.40
CA ASP A 120 7.05 7.58 10.06
C ASP A 120 5.76 6.97 9.45
N MET A 121 5.56 5.65 9.56
CA MET A 121 4.41 4.96 8.98
C MET A 121 3.16 5.08 9.85
N ASP A 122 2.00 5.14 9.20
CA ASP A 122 0.70 5.07 9.88
C ASP A 122 0.49 3.68 10.53
N ALA A 123 -0.42 3.59 11.49
CA ALA A 123 -0.59 2.37 12.29
C ALA A 123 -1.17 1.18 11.50
N ASP A 124 -1.99 1.43 10.50
CA ASP A 124 -2.52 0.46 9.54
C ASP A 124 -1.40 -0.06 8.64
N ASP A 125 -0.66 0.82 7.96
CA ASP A 125 0.48 0.47 7.12
C ASP A 125 1.53 -0.36 7.88
N LEU A 126 1.80 0.04 9.12
CA LEU A 126 2.71 -0.69 9.99
C LEU A 126 2.17 -2.07 10.36
N ALA A 127 0.85 -2.21 10.57
CA ALA A 127 0.23 -3.50 10.86
C ALA A 127 0.40 -4.46 9.68
N ASP A 128 0.23 -4.00 8.44
CA ASP A 128 0.42 -4.80 7.24
C ASP A 128 1.84 -5.35 7.09
N LEU A 129 2.84 -4.56 7.48
CA LEU A 129 4.24 -4.98 7.36
C LEU A 129 4.74 -5.83 8.53
N VAL A 130 4.12 -5.71 9.71
CA VAL A 130 4.59 -6.39 10.94
C VAL A 130 4.66 -7.91 10.79
N GLU A 131 3.77 -8.52 10.02
CA GLU A 131 3.76 -9.97 9.80
C GLU A 131 4.97 -10.48 9.01
N ASP A 132 5.53 -9.65 8.14
CA ASP A 132 6.70 -9.96 7.33
C ASP A 132 8.03 -9.66 8.06
N LEU A 133 7.98 -8.93 9.17
CA LEU A 133 9.17 -8.48 9.89
C LEU A 133 9.70 -9.56 10.86
N PRO A 134 11.02 -9.65 11.05
CA PRO A 134 11.61 -10.46 12.11
C PRO A 134 11.17 -10.01 13.52
N ASP A 135 10.89 -10.96 14.43
CA ASP A 135 10.42 -10.71 15.80
C ASP A 135 11.21 -9.62 16.56
N ASN A 136 12.54 -9.56 16.35
CA ASN A 136 13.39 -8.57 17.01
C ASN A 136 13.17 -7.15 16.48
N VAL A 137 12.84 -7.00 15.20
CA VAL A 137 12.52 -5.71 14.55
C VAL A 137 11.16 -5.24 15.05
N VAL A 138 10.15 -6.12 15.03
CA VAL A 138 8.81 -5.83 15.56
C VAL A 138 8.86 -5.30 17.00
N GLN A 139 9.68 -5.95 17.87
CA GLN A 139 9.83 -5.49 19.26
C GLN A 139 10.50 -4.12 19.37
N GLU A 140 11.41 -3.79 18.47
CA GLU A 140 12.12 -2.50 18.46
C GLU A 140 11.20 -1.40 17.94
N VAL A 141 10.50 -1.62 16.83
CA VAL A 141 9.50 -0.72 16.27
C VAL A 141 8.37 -0.44 17.28
N LEU A 142 7.72 -1.47 17.82
CA LEU A 142 6.65 -1.30 18.81
C LEU A 142 7.10 -0.60 20.10
N LYS A 143 8.38 -0.59 20.42
CA LYS A 143 8.91 0.09 21.60
C LYS A 143 9.11 1.58 21.34
N ASP A 144 9.42 1.97 20.12
CA ASP A 144 9.64 3.37 19.74
C ASP A 144 8.31 4.12 19.52
N LEU A 145 7.22 3.41 19.20
CA LEU A 145 5.87 3.97 19.14
C LEU A 145 5.39 4.50 20.50
N ASP A 146 4.58 5.53 20.48
CA ASP A 146 3.88 6.02 21.66
C ASP A 146 2.80 5.03 22.14
N GLU A 147 2.10 5.33 23.26
CA GLU A 147 1.11 4.41 23.85
C GLU A 147 -0.15 4.31 22.97
N GLU A 148 -0.53 5.38 22.27
CA GLU A 148 -1.71 5.47 21.42
C GLU A 148 -1.47 4.74 20.10
N GLU A 149 -0.37 5.03 19.39
CA GLU A 149 0.05 4.35 18.16
C GLU A 149 0.20 2.84 18.37
N ARG A 150 0.88 2.44 19.44
CA ARG A 150 1.04 1.02 19.78
C ARG A 150 -0.30 0.32 20.00
N ALA A 151 -1.25 1.01 20.64
CA ALA A 151 -2.59 0.44 20.85
C ALA A 151 -3.36 0.31 19.53
N GLN A 152 -3.16 1.22 18.60
CA GLN A 152 -3.76 1.19 17.25
C GLN A 152 -3.22 0.02 16.43
N VAL A 153 -1.90 -0.13 16.33
CA VAL A 153 -1.26 -1.27 15.66
C VAL A 153 -1.74 -2.60 16.27
N GLN A 154 -1.75 -2.71 17.61
CA GLN A 154 -2.25 -3.93 18.26
C GLN A 154 -3.74 -4.17 18.02
N ALA A 155 -4.53 -3.12 17.84
CA ALA A 155 -5.93 -3.24 17.49
C ALA A 155 -6.09 -3.77 16.06
N ALA A 156 -5.38 -3.22 15.07
CA ALA A 156 -5.38 -3.69 13.68
C ALA A 156 -4.99 -5.16 13.60
N LEU A 157 -3.86 -5.55 14.18
CA LEU A 157 -3.37 -6.95 14.25
C LEU A 157 -4.30 -7.94 15.01
N SER A 158 -5.34 -7.45 15.67
CA SER A 158 -6.30 -8.32 16.38
C SER A 158 -7.44 -8.81 15.49
N TYR A 159 -7.58 -8.29 14.30
CA TYR A 159 -8.59 -8.67 13.31
C TYR A 159 -8.01 -9.64 12.29
N GLU A 160 -8.88 -10.38 11.61
CA GLU A 160 -8.50 -11.24 10.48
C GLU A 160 -8.36 -10.36 9.22
N ASP A 161 -7.52 -10.75 8.26
CA ASP A 161 -7.18 -9.96 7.05
C ASP A 161 -8.41 -9.66 6.17
N ASP A 162 -9.46 -10.48 6.24
CA ASP A 162 -10.73 -10.28 5.55
C ASP A 162 -11.68 -9.31 6.28
N GLN A 163 -11.25 -8.70 7.39
CA GLN A 163 -12.05 -7.80 8.20
C GLN A 163 -11.61 -6.34 8.03
N VAL A 164 -12.59 -5.43 8.02
CA VAL A 164 -12.38 -3.98 8.00
C VAL A 164 -11.42 -3.50 9.09
N GLY A 165 -11.37 -4.19 10.22
CA GLY A 165 -10.51 -3.83 11.35
C GLY A 165 -9.02 -3.97 11.07
N ALA A 166 -8.62 -4.82 10.11
CA ALA A 166 -7.22 -5.00 9.72
C ALA A 166 -6.69 -3.77 8.94
N ILE A 167 -7.53 -3.19 8.07
CA ILE A 167 -7.14 -2.13 7.14
C ILE A 167 -7.72 -0.75 7.50
N MET A 168 -8.22 -0.56 8.71
CA MET A 168 -8.82 0.72 9.11
C MET A 168 -7.76 1.74 9.53
N ASN A 169 -7.81 2.92 8.92
CA ASN A 169 -6.93 4.03 9.23
C ASN A 169 -7.42 4.83 10.45
N PHE A 170 -6.53 5.12 11.40
CA PHE A 170 -6.85 5.79 12.66
C PHE A 170 -6.77 7.31 12.56
N ASP A 171 -6.26 7.85 11.48
CA ASP A 171 -6.12 9.28 11.26
C ASP A 171 -7.47 9.93 10.95
N ILE A 172 -8.21 10.27 11.99
CA ILE A 172 -9.52 10.87 11.91
C ILE A 172 -9.54 12.34 12.28
N VAL A 173 -10.17 13.16 11.43
CA VAL A 173 -10.52 14.53 11.77
C VAL A 173 -11.99 14.59 12.18
N SER A 174 -12.24 14.91 13.46
CA SER A 174 -13.60 15.01 14.00
C SER A 174 -13.90 16.38 14.57
N ILE A 175 -15.18 16.76 14.52
CA ILE A 175 -15.70 18.04 15.04
C ILE A 175 -17.05 17.81 15.73
N ARG A 176 -17.48 18.82 16.47
CA ARG A 176 -18.81 18.80 17.12
C ARG A 176 -19.87 19.45 16.24
N ALA A 177 -21.10 19.01 16.41
CA ALA A 177 -22.24 19.54 15.67
C ALA A 177 -22.62 20.99 16.05
N ASP A 178 -22.34 21.42 17.28
CA ASP A 178 -22.70 22.70 17.87
C ASP A 178 -21.74 23.85 17.58
N VAL A 179 -20.70 23.63 16.76
CA VAL A 179 -19.74 24.67 16.33
C VAL A 179 -20.15 25.30 15.00
N THR A 180 -19.66 26.53 14.75
CA THR A 180 -19.87 27.22 13.47
C THR A 180 -18.84 26.80 12.42
N CYS A 181 -19.18 27.01 11.14
CA CYS A 181 -18.27 26.75 10.01
C CYS A 181 -16.95 27.53 10.13
N GLU A 182 -16.99 28.77 10.65
CA GLU A 182 -15.79 29.56 10.90
C GLU A 182 -14.84 28.87 11.90
N VAL A 183 -15.41 28.31 12.97
CA VAL A 183 -14.63 27.58 13.98
C VAL A 183 -14.00 26.33 13.38
N VAL A 184 -14.72 25.59 12.55
CA VAL A 184 -14.20 24.42 11.84
C VAL A 184 -13.03 24.82 10.93
N LEU A 185 -13.20 25.84 10.08
CA LEU A 185 -12.13 26.31 9.18
C LEU A 185 -10.88 26.77 9.95
N ARG A 186 -11.08 27.41 11.11
CA ARG A 186 -9.98 27.82 11.98
C ARG A 186 -9.30 26.62 12.66
N TYR A 187 -10.05 25.59 12.99
CA TYR A 187 -9.51 24.33 13.52
C TYR A 187 -8.67 23.62 12.47
N LEU A 188 -9.18 23.42 11.24
CA LEU A 188 -8.46 22.77 10.16
C LEU A 188 -7.14 23.47 9.80
N ARG A 189 -7.08 24.80 9.89
CA ARG A 189 -5.84 25.58 9.64
C ARG A 189 -4.76 25.42 10.71
N ARG A 190 -4.99 24.61 11.74
CA ARG A 190 -3.98 24.31 12.76
C ARG A 190 -3.16 23.08 12.43
N PHE A 191 -3.65 22.26 11.50
CA PHE A 191 -2.89 21.16 10.96
C PHE A 191 -1.90 21.69 9.91
N ASP A 192 -0.70 21.17 9.90
CA ASP A 192 0.28 21.45 8.85
C ASP A 192 -0.16 20.82 7.52
N SER A 193 -0.67 19.58 7.55
CA SER A 193 -1.40 18.89 6.50
C SER A 193 -2.63 18.19 7.09
N LEU A 194 -3.67 17.99 6.31
CA LEU A 194 -4.78 17.10 6.68
C LEU A 194 -4.42 15.67 6.27
N PRO A 195 -4.94 14.67 6.97
CA PRO A 195 -4.80 13.28 6.54
C PRO A 195 -5.22 13.11 5.09
N ASP A 196 -4.54 12.23 4.37
CA ASP A 196 -4.80 11.98 2.96
C ASP A 196 -6.26 11.54 2.73
N HIS A 197 -6.76 11.74 1.52
CA HIS A 197 -8.15 11.43 1.15
C HIS A 197 -9.24 12.12 2.00
N THR A 198 -8.92 13.19 2.77
CA THR A 198 -9.90 13.92 3.57
C THR A 198 -10.91 14.68 2.68
N ASP A 199 -12.03 14.04 2.34
CA ASP A 199 -13.15 14.64 1.57
C ASP A 199 -14.28 15.19 2.46
N LYS A 200 -14.35 14.73 3.69
CA LYS A 200 -15.33 15.10 4.71
C LYS A 200 -14.70 15.06 6.11
N ILE A 201 -15.36 15.71 7.04
CA ILE A 201 -15.00 15.74 8.46
C ILE A 201 -16.10 14.99 9.22
N PHE A 202 -15.71 14.14 10.15
CA PHE A 202 -16.66 13.38 10.96
C PHE A 202 -17.26 14.28 12.06
N VAL A 203 -18.56 14.17 12.27
CA VAL A 203 -19.26 14.95 13.30
C VAL A 203 -19.65 14.03 14.42
N VAL A 204 -19.14 14.31 15.61
CA VAL A 204 -19.35 13.49 16.83
C VAL A 204 -19.98 14.31 17.96
N ASP A 205 -20.48 13.63 18.97
CA ASP A 205 -20.93 14.24 20.22
C ASP A 205 -19.82 14.23 21.31
N ASP A 206 -20.18 14.59 22.56
CA ASP A 206 -19.25 14.63 23.70
C ASP A 206 -18.70 13.27 24.12
N HIS A 207 -19.22 12.18 23.56
CA HIS A 207 -18.83 10.80 23.84
C HIS A 207 -18.22 10.12 22.61
N ASP A 208 -17.81 10.91 21.62
CA ASP A 208 -17.28 10.48 20.32
C ASP A 208 -18.29 9.61 19.49
N ILE A 209 -19.59 9.67 19.82
CA ILE A 209 -20.62 8.97 19.06
C ILE A 209 -20.84 9.70 17.74
N LEU A 210 -20.74 8.96 16.64
CA LEU A 210 -20.94 9.51 15.28
C LEU A 210 -22.36 10.05 15.08
N GLN A 211 -22.46 11.35 14.77
CA GLN A 211 -23.72 12.06 14.48
C GLN A 211 -23.96 12.28 12.99
N GLY A 212 -22.89 12.32 12.21
CA GLY A 212 -22.93 12.56 10.78
C GLY A 212 -21.58 12.91 10.20
N VAL A 213 -21.57 13.45 8.99
CA VAL A 213 -20.36 13.94 8.31
C VAL A 213 -20.59 15.32 7.71
N LEU A 214 -19.56 16.14 7.68
CA LEU A 214 -19.54 17.43 7.01
C LEU A 214 -18.63 17.36 5.78
N PRO A 215 -19.18 17.23 4.55
CA PRO A 215 -18.35 17.27 3.35
C PRO A 215 -17.60 18.59 3.23
N ILE A 216 -16.30 18.56 2.95
CA ILE A 216 -15.46 19.77 2.82
C ILE A 216 -16.03 20.71 1.75
N ARG A 217 -16.56 20.16 0.64
CA ARG A 217 -17.20 20.95 -0.42
C ARG A 217 -18.41 21.79 0.08
N LYS A 218 -19.14 21.32 1.12
CA LYS A 218 -20.23 22.08 1.73
C LYS A 218 -19.69 23.14 2.69
N LEU A 219 -18.68 22.80 3.49
CA LEU A 219 -18.01 23.73 4.41
C LEU A 219 -17.46 24.96 3.66
N LEU A 220 -16.84 24.75 2.49
CA LEU A 220 -16.22 25.83 1.70
C LEU A 220 -17.20 26.87 1.15
N VAL A 221 -18.50 26.48 0.97
CA VAL A 221 -19.52 27.36 0.40
C VAL A 221 -20.58 27.79 1.43
N ALA A 222 -20.51 27.28 2.66
CA ALA A 222 -21.44 27.61 3.74
C ALA A 222 -21.16 29.02 4.31
N ASP A 223 -22.19 29.60 4.93
CA ASP A 223 -21.99 30.84 5.69
C ASP A 223 -21.11 30.54 6.90
N PRO A 224 -20.07 31.36 7.19
CA PRO A 224 -19.22 31.17 8.36
C PRO A 224 -19.96 31.07 9.71
N GLU A 225 -21.13 31.70 9.82
CA GLU A 225 -21.97 31.68 11.02
C GLU A 225 -22.90 30.45 11.10
N ASP A 226 -23.04 29.68 10.03
CA ASP A 226 -23.85 28.46 10.03
C ASP A 226 -23.27 27.43 11.01
N LEU A 227 -24.18 26.78 11.77
CA LEU A 227 -23.82 25.65 12.62
C LEU A 227 -23.64 24.39 11.79
N VAL A 228 -22.65 23.57 12.15
CA VAL A 228 -22.36 22.28 11.52
C VAL A 228 -23.61 21.40 11.46
N GLU A 229 -24.42 21.37 12.52
CA GLU A 229 -25.65 20.56 12.60
C GLU A 229 -26.69 20.86 11.50
N ASN A 230 -26.66 22.07 10.94
CA ASN A 230 -27.60 22.50 9.89
C ASN A 230 -27.16 22.07 8.48
N ILE A 231 -25.86 21.84 8.28
CA ILE A 231 -25.29 21.56 6.95
C ILE A 231 -24.71 20.15 6.83
N MET A 232 -24.45 19.45 7.95
CA MET A 232 -23.94 18.08 7.93
C MET A 232 -24.94 17.11 7.29
N ALA A 233 -24.43 15.99 6.80
CA ALA A 233 -25.21 14.84 6.38
C ALA A 233 -25.33 13.85 7.55
N ARG A 234 -26.57 13.47 7.90
CA ARG A 234 -26.84 12.55 9.03
C ARG A 234 -26.90 11.09 8.60
N GLU A 235 -27.32 10.86 7.36
CA GLU A 235 -27.34 9.51 6.77
C GLU A 235 -25.96 9.23 6.16
N VAL A 236 -25.21 8.34 6.80
CA VAL A 236 -23.83 8.03 6.44
C VAL A 236 -23.67 6.52 6.37
N VAL A 237 -23.08 6.04 5.27
CA VAL A 237 -22.57 4.67 5.20
C VAL A 237 -21.42 4.57 6.21
N LYS A 238 -21.45 3.54 7.02
CA LYS A 238 -20.46 3.29 8.08
C LYS A 238 -20.24 1.81 8.25
N PHE A 239 -19.08 1.45 8.72
CA PHE A 239 -18.65 0.06 8.90
C PHE A 239 -18.30 -0.21 10.36
N ARG A 240 -18.16 -1.49 10.67
CA ARG A 240 -17.63 -1.99 11.93
C ARG A 240 -16.31 -2.71 11.64
N PRO A 241 -15.40 -2.78 12.61
CA PRO A 241 -14.17 -3.54 12.42
C PRO A 241 -14.36 -5.01 12.03
N SER A 242 -15.48 -5.62 12.43
CA SER A 242 -15.81 -7.02 12.11
C SER A 242 -16.54 -7.21 10.77
N ASP A 243 -16.79 -6.14 10.03
CA ASP A 243 -17.46 -6.26 8.72
C ASP A 243 -16.44 -6.79 7.69
N ASP A 244 -16.93 -7.48 6.68
CA ASP A 244 -16.14 -8.05 5.58
C ASP A 244 -15.58 -6.93 4.69
N VAL A 245 -14.28 -7.03 4.38
CA VAL A 245 -13.56 -6.01 3.61
C VAL A 245 -14.02 -5.93 2.16
N VAL A 246 -14.36 -7.06 1.53
CA VAL A 246 -14.85 -7.12 0.14
C VAL A 246 -16.27 -6.52 0.04
N GLU A 247 -17.11 -6.74 1.05
CA GLU A 247 -18.40 -6.08 1.14
C GLU A 247 -18.25 -4.56 1.32
N ALA A 248 -17.24 -4.11 2.08
CA ALA A 248 -16.91 -2.70 2.23
C ALA A 248 -16.44 -2.10 0.89
N ALA A 249 -15.52 -2.74 0.18
CA ALA A 249 -15.05 -2.31 -1.14
C ALA A 249 -16.20 -2.22 -2.16
N THR A 250 -17.11 -3.20 -2.19
CA THR A 250 -18.35 -3.14 -2.99
C THR A 250 -19.24 -1.94 -2.63
N ALA A 251 -19.31 -1.56 -1.35
CA ALA A 251 -20.07 -0.38 -0.94
C ALA A 251 -19.38 0.92 -1.35
N PHE A 252 -18.04 0.99 -1.29
CA PHE A 252 -17.28 2.13 -1.79
C PHE A 252 -17.53 2.36 -3.28
N GLU A 253 -17.44 1.32 -4.11
CA GLU A 253 -17.78 1.40 -5.54
C GLU A 253 -19.23 1.84 -5.77
N ARG A 254 -20.19 1.24 -5.04
CA ARG A 254 -21.62 1.49 -5.26
C ARG A 254 -22.06 2.89 -4.90
N TYR A 255 -21.46 3.49 -3.87
CA TYR A 255 -21.84 4.79 -3.33
C TYR A 255 -20.85 5.90 -3.64
N ASP A 256 -19.83 5.63 -4.47
CA ASP A 256 -18.77 6.57 -4.85
C ASP A 256 -18.12 7.20 -3.59
N LEU A 257 -17.73 6.34 -2.62
CA LEU A 257 -17.13 6.81 -1.38
C LEU A 257 -15.65 7.08 -1.59
N ILE A 258 -15.13 8.13 -0.94
CA ILE A 258 -13.70 8.42 -0.83
C ILE A 258 -13.22 8.00 0.55
N THR A 259 -14.01 8.30 1.59
CA THR A 259 -13.78 7.82 2.95
C THR A 259 -15.08 7.33 3.57
N ALA A 260 -15.00 6.50 4.60
CA ALA A 260 -16.16 6.09 5.39
C ALA A 260 -15.76 5.90 6.87
N PRO A 261 -16.64 6.27 7.83
CA PRO A 261 -16.35 6.09 9.24
C PRO A 261 -16.47 4.63 9.66
N VAL A 262 -15.53 4.18 10.49
CA VAL A 262 -15.61 2.92 11.23
C VAL A 262 -16.05 3.21 12.66
N VAL A 263 -17.04 2.46 13.13
CA VAL A 263 -17.64 2.67 14.46
C VAL A 263 -17.68 1.37 15.25
N ASP A 264 -17.52 1.48 16.56
CA ASP A 264 -17.68 0.36 17.49
C ASP A 264 -19.16 -0.02 17.67
N GLU A 265 -19.42 -1.03 18.51
CA GLU A 265 -20.78 -1.49 18.86
C GLU A 265 -21.64 -0.39 19.51
N ASN A 266 -21.01 0.60 20.17
CA ASN A 266 -21.67 1.74 20.81
C ASN A 266 -21.85 2.91 19.83
N LYS A 267 -21.48 2.76 18.56
CA LYS A 267 -21.46 3.80 17.51
C LYS A 267 -20.44 4.90 17.75
N LYS A 268 -19.44 4.65 18.58
CA LYS A 268 -18.32 5.54 18.75
C LYS A 268 -17.44 5.48 17.50
N LEU A 269 -17.04 6.64 16.98
CA LEU A 269 -16.08 6.73 15.89
C LEU A 269 -14.71 6.28 16.39
N ILE A 270 -14.12 5.28 15.74
CA ILE A 270 -12.83 4.70 16.14
C ILE A 270 -11.78 4.80 15.04
N ALA A 271 -12.19 4.76 13.78
CA ALA A 271 -11.31 4.81 12.63
C ALA A 271 -12.08 5.28 11.38
N ARG A 272 -11.42 5.29 10.25
CA ARG A 272 -12.00 5.50 8.92
C ARG A 272 -11.49 4.43 7.95
N LEU A 273 -12.24 4.20 6.88
CA LEU A 273 -11.74 3.53 5.67
C LEU A 273 -11.50 4.58 4.58
N THR A 274 -10.54 4.35 3.74
CA THR A 274 -10.14 5.21 2.63
C THR A 274 -10.28 4.47 1.30
N VAL A 275 -10.32 5.20 0.19
CA VAL A 275 -10.58 4.61 -1.13
C VAL A 275 -9.37 3.87 -1.69
N ASP A 276 -8.16 4.27 -1.34
CA ASP A 276 -6.90 3.62 -1.67
C ASP A 276 -6.88 2.18 -1.12
N GLU A 277 -7.12 1.99 0.18
CA GLU A 277 -7.26 0.67 0.79
C GLU A 277 -8.29 -0.21 0.04
N MET A 278 -9.42 0.39 -0.33
CA MET A 278 -10.46 -0.34 -1.07
C MET A 278 -10.02 -0.73 -2.49
N VAL A 279 -9.18 0.06 -3.12
CA VAL A 279 -8.59 -0.25 -4.45
C VAL A 279 -7.62 -1.41 -4.33
N ASP A 280 -6.82 -1.44 -3.27
CA ASP A 280 -5.86 -2.53 -3.03
C ASP A 280 -6.59 -3.86 -2.75
N VAL A 281 -7.60 -3.85 -1.89
CA VAL A 281 -8.48 -5.02 -1.66
C VAL A 281 -9.08 -5.56 -2.97
N ILE A 282 -9.60 -4.67 -3.85
CA ILE A 282 -10.17 -5.10 -5.15
C ILE A 282 -9.09 -5.67 -6.07
N ARG A 283 -7.88 -5.10 -6.04
CA ARG A 283 -6.75 -5.58 -6.83
C ARG A 283 -6.33 -6.98 -6.38
N GLU A 284 -6.12 -7.17 -5.09
CA GLU A 284 -5.71 -8.44 -4.49
C GLU A 284 -6.74 -9.55 -4.76
N GLU A 285 -8.03 -9.29 -4.56
CA GLU A 285 -9.08 -10.27 -4.86
C GLU A 285 -9.10 -10.64 -6.36
N THR A 286 -8.89 -9.65 -7.24
CA THR A 286 -8.85 -9.88 -8.68
C THR A 286 -7.62 -10.69 -9.08
N GLU A 287 -6.47 -10.42 -8.50
CA GLU A 287 -5.22 -11.15 -8.73
C GLU A 287 -5.31 -12.58 -8.19
N ALA A 288 -5.81 -12.75 -6.96
CA ALA A 288 -6.05 -14.07 -6.36
C ALA A 288 -6.99 -14.94 -7.22
N ASP A 289 -8.09 -14.34 -7.73
CA ASP A 289 -9.00 -15.03 -8.64
C ASP A 289 -8.31 -15.45 -9.97
N MET A 290 -7.50 -14.57 -10.55
CA MET A 290 -6.76 -14.87 -11.78
C MET A 290 -5.72 -15.96 -11.57
N LEU A 291 -4.97 -15.91 -10.47
CA LEU A 291 -3.95 -16.91 -10.12
C LEU A 291 -4.57 -18.26 -9.80
N ASN A 292 -5.66 -18.29 -9.03
CA ASN A 292 -6.44 -19.48 -8.76
C ASN A 292 -6.95 -20.13 -10.05
N MET A 293 -7.42 -19.36 -11.02
CA MET A 293 -7.82 -19.88 -12.35
C MET A 293 -6.63 -20.48 -13.12
N ALA A 294 -5.43 -19.95 -12.92
CA ALA A 294 -4.19 -20.46 -13.52
C ALA A 294 -3.54 -21.61 -12.72
N GLY A 295 -4.06 -21.92 -11.51
CA GLY A 295 -3.48 -22.87 -10.57
C GLY A 295 -2.16 -22.39 -9.96
N LEU A 296 -2.04 -21.09 -9.78
CA LEU A 296 -0.94 -20.37 -9.13
C LEU A 296 -1.38 -19.88 -7.75
N SER A 297 -0.44 -19.60 -6.87
CA SER A 297 -0.64 -18.85 -5.63
C SER A 297 0.07 -17.48 -5.70
N ASP A 298 -0.38 -16.52 -4.92
CA ASP A 298 0.14 -15.15 -4.88
C ASP A 298 1.61 -15.07 -4.40
N GLU A 299 2.08 -16.11 -3.72
CA GLU A 299 3.44 -16.21 -3.16
C GLU A 299 4.55 -16.48 -4.19
N GLU A 300 4.30 -16.47 -5.49
CA GLU A 300 5.30 -16.83 -6.52
C GLU A 300 5.96 -15.60 -7.16
N ASP A 301 7.21 -15.30 -6.81
CA ASP A 301 8.04 -14.33 -7.57
C ASP A 301 8.22 -14.83 -9.03
N LEU A 302 7.98 -13.93 -10.00
CA LEU A 302 8.15 -14.19 -11.44
C LEU A 302 9.58 -14.66 -11.81
N PHE A 303 10.57 -14.31 -11.02
CA PHE A 303 11.98 -14.69 -11.18
C PHE A 303 12.42 -15.85 -10.29
N ALA A 304 11.49 -16.49 -9.56
CA ALA A 304 11.79 -17.64 -8.72
C ALA A 304 12.44 -18.78 -9.51
N PRO A 305 13.35 -19.56 -8.89
CA PRO A 305 13.94 -20.74 -9.53
C PRO A 305 12.88 -21.72 -10.00
N VAL A 306 13.03 -22.26 -11.21
CA VAL A 306 12.07 -23.20 -11.85
C VAL A 306 11.69 -24.39 -10.94
N TRP A 307 12.58 -24.79 -10.02
CA TRP A 307 12.31 -25.89 -9.09
C TRP A 307 11.30 -25.53 -8.01
N ASP A 308 11.25 -24.29 -7.57
CA ASP A 308 10.28 -23.84 -6.57
C ASP A 308 8.90 -23.72 -7.21
N SER A 309 8.80 -23.13 -8.40
CA SER A 309 7.57 -23.13 -9.20
C SER A 309 7.05 -24.53 -9.53
N VAL A 310 7.93 -25.50 -9.83
CA VAL A 310 7.54 -26.90 -10.04
C VAL A 310 7.04 -27.54 -8.75
N LYS A 311 7.66 -27.25 -7.62
CA LYS A 311 7.30 -27.83 -6.32
C LYS A 311 5.92 -27.34 -5.87
N ASN A 312 5.59 -26.09 -6.11
CA ASN A 312 4.29 -25.51 -5.77
C ASN A 312 3.18 -26.02 -6.70
N ARG A 313 3.49 -26.25 -7.99
CA ARG A 313 2.53 -26.69 -9.02
C ARG A 313 2.38 -28.19 -9.18
N TRP A 314 3.21 -29.02 -8.57
CA TRP A 314 3.26 -30.44 -8.88
C TRP A 314 1.92 -31.16 -8.63
N VAL A 315 1.17 -30.76 -7.61
CA VAL A 315 -0.15 -31.36 -7.29
C VAL A 315 -1.15 -31.04 -8.41
N TRP A 316 -1.21 -29.78 -8.84
CA TRP A 316 -2.09 -29.36 -9.94
C TRP A 316 -1.70 -30.02 -11.27
N LEU A 317 -0.39 -30.07 -11.58
CA LEU A 317 0.13 -30.76 -12.76
C LEU A 317 -0.18 -32.27 -12.73
N ALA A 318 -0.09 -32.90 -11.56
CA ALA A 318 -0.40 -34.30 -11.39
C ALA A 318 -1.90 -34.57 -11.61
N VAL A 319 -2.80 -33.76 -11.08
CA VAL A 319 -4.24 -33.85 -11.28
C VAL A 319 -4.60 -33.67 -12.76
N ASN A 320 -4.05 -32.62 -13.41
CA ASN A 320 -4.26 -32.40 -14.84
C ASN A 320 -3.72 -33.54 -15.70
N LEU A 321 -2.55 -34.10 -15.37
CA LEU A 321 -1.99 -35.25 -16.08
C LEU A 321 -2.90 -36.48 -15.95
N VAL A 322 -3.43 -36.76 -14.76
CA VAL A 322 -4.39 -37.84 -14.51
C VAL A 322 -5.67 -37.62 -15.30
N CYS A 323 -6.22 -36.39 -15.28
CA CYS A 323 -7.38 -36.03 -16.09
C CYS A 323 -7.14 -36.23 -17.58
N LEU A 324 -6.00 -35.77 -18.10
CA LEU A 324 -5.62 -35.94 -19.51
C LEU A 324 -5.45 -37.41 -19.89
N LEU A 325 -4.85 -38.25 -19.04
CA LEU A 325 -4.71 -39.67 -19.25
C LEU A 325 -6.05 -40.39 -19.23
N TYR A 326 -7.01 -39.95 -18.42
CA TYR A 326 -8.34 -40.53 -18.34
C TYR A 326 -9.26 -40.06 -19.48
N THR A 327 -9.12 -38.82 -19.94
CA THR A 327 -9.95 -38.23 -21.00
C THR A 327 -9.36 -38.36 -22.40
N SER A 328 -8.08 -38.77 -22.53
CA SER A 328 -7.46 -39.00 -23.83
C SER A 328 -8.10 -40.23 -24.51
N PRO A 329 -8.65 -40.10 -25.73
CA PRO A 329 -9.17 -41.24 -26.47
C PRO A 329 -8.06 -42.25 -26.73
N SER A 330 -8.34 -43.54 -26.40
CA SER A 330 -7.40 -44.62 -26.62
C SER A 330 -7.02 -44.66 -28.10
N PRO A 331 -5.74 -44.79 -28.48
CA PRO A 331 -5.32 -44.89 -29.88
C PRO A 331 -5.67 -46.25 -30.54
N ARG A 332 -6.71 -46.91 -30.06
CA ARG A 332 -7.18 -48.22 -30.51
C ARG A 332 -8.67 -48.24 -30.92
N ASP A 333 -9.12 -47.24 -31.70
CA ASP A 333 -10.35 -47.36 -32.48
C ASP A 333 -10.12 -46.79 -33.88
#